data_0a31548e76899472e2bb4ea3b4860248
#
_entry.id   0a31548e76899472e2bb4ea3b4860248
#
_cell.length_a   1.000
_cell.length_b   1.000
_cell.length_c   1.000
_cell.angle_alpha   90.00
_cell.angle_beta   90.00
_cell.angle_gamma   90.00
#
_symmetry.space_group_name_H-M   'P 1'
#
loop_
_entity.id
_entity.type
_entity.pdbx_description
1 polymer ?
#
loop_
_entity_poly.entity_id
_entity_poly.type
_entity_poly.pdbx_seq_one_letter_code
_entity_poly.pdbx_strand_id
1 'polypeptide(L)'
;MDLGIALPILANIDVKDQLQIAIKAEELGFKSVWASDHIVIPKEWKGRFSDIFPDPFIILTAISQNTKKIKIGTSAIILPYRNPIIVAKMCSTLDHFCDGRLTCTVAPGWMKEEFDVLNISYDGRIDKTVEYIKVLKSLWEDDPTDFKGNFYSFNDVSFQPKPIQKHLPVWMGGNHEKAIQRSIDYADGWQPIWFSSDELEIKMKYLKQYAEEKERNLDNFSISLRNRIRITQKSDKNSGHPPTALIGKKNEVYDKILSYRRLDIKEVVLDFITPDKEEIIETLEMLGNELIPEL
;
A
#
# COMPACT_ATOMS: atom_id res chain seq x y z
N MET A 1 -2.51 -1.47 17.46
CA MET A 1 -1.91 -1.00 16.20
C MET A 1 -1.06 -2.13 15.64
N ASP A 2 -1.26 -2.48 14.37
CA ASP A 2 -0.52 -3.57 13.73
C ASP A 2 0.79 -3.09 13.11
N LEU A 3 1.74 -4.00 12.88
CA LEU A 3 2.88 -3.78 11.99
C LEU A 3 2.74 -4.61 10.72
N GLY A 4 2.98 -3.95 9.58
CA GLY A 4 3.11 -4.59 8.28
C GLY A 4 4.47 -4.31 7.66
N ILE A 5 4.78 -4.95 6.54
CA ILE A 5 5.98 -4.69 5.76
C ILE A 5 5.64 -4.32 4.31
N ALA A 6 6.41 -3.42 3.73
CA ALA A 6 6.46 -3.28 2.28
C ALA A 6 7.59 -4.16 1.73
N LEU A 7 7.35 -4.83 0.61
CA LEU A 7 8.42 -5.52 -0.10
C LEU A 7 9.52 -4.51 -0.49
N PRO A 8 10.80 -4.87 -0.34
CA PRO A 8 11.90 -3.94 -0.57
C PRO A 8 11.91 -3.38 -2.00
N ILE A 9 11.90 -2.05 -2.11
CA ILE A 9 11.92 -1.31 -3.39
C ILE A 9 13.19 -0.46 -3.60
N LEU A 10 14.05 -0.40 -2.59
CA LEU A 10 15.30 0.38 -2.63
C LEU A 10 16.54 -0.49 -2.73
N ALA A 11 16.37 -1.81 -2.70
CA ALA A 11 17.44 -2.80 -2.78
C ALA A 11 17.21 -3.74 -3.95
N ASN A 12 18.29 -4.15 -4.62
CA ASN A 12 18.26 -5.18 -5.65
C ASN A 12 18.14 -6.57 -5.01
N ILE A 13 17.04 -6.78 -4.28
CA ILE A 13 16.70 -8.06 -3.66
C ILE A 13 15.96 -8.92 -4.68
N ASP A 14 16.48 -10.12 -4.90
CA ASP A 14 15.88 -11.08 -5.84
C ASP A 14 14.41 -11.36 -5.50
N VAL A 15 13.60 -11.65 -6.52
CA VAL A 15 12.15 -11.89 -6.35
C VAL A 15 11.86 -13.05 -5.39
N LYS A 16 12.70 -14.10 -5.40
CA LYS A 16 12.54 -15.23 -4.47
C LYS A 16 12.89 -14.83 -3.04
N ASP A 17 13.87 -13.95 -2.86
CA ASP A 17 14.23 -13.42 -1.56
C ASP A 17 13.14 -12.50 -1.01
N GLN A 18 12.49 -11.69 -1.87
CA GLN A 18 11.32 -10.92 -1.47
C GLN A 18 10.18 -11.82 -0.98
N LEU A 19 9.96 -12.98 -1.63
CA LEU A 19 9.01 -13.99 -1.17
C LEU A 19 9.41 -14.55 0.20
N GLN A 20 10.69 -14.87 0.41
CA GLN A 20 11.18 -15.40 1.71
C GLN A 20 11.04 -14.37 2.83
N ILE A 21 11.30 -13.07 2.55
CA ILE A 21 11.07 -11.99 3.49
C ILE A 21 9.59 -11.92 3.92
N ALA A 22 8.66 -12.08 2.97
CA ALA A 22 7.23 -12.07 3.28
C ALA A 22 6.80 -13.27 4.14
N ILE A 23 7.32 -14.47 3.87
CA ILE A 23 7.07 -15.69 4.67
C ILE A 23 7.63 -15.49 6.08
N LYS A 24 8.86 -15.01 6.21
CA LYS A 24 9.50 -14.74 7.50
C LYS A 24 8.71 -13.69 8.31
N ALA A 25 8.16 -12.68 7.65
CA ALA A 25 7.34 -11.69 8.32
C ALA A 25 6.07 -12.32 8.94
N GLU A 26 5.40 -13.24 8.24
CA GLU A 26 4.27 -13.97 8.82
C GLU A 26 4.69 -14.77 10.05
N GLU A 27 5.80 -15.52 9.97
CA GLU A 27 6.34 -16.31 11.08
C GLU A 27 6.63 -15.45 12.33
N LEU A 28 7.09 -14.23 12.11
CA LEU A 28 7.42 -13.26 13.17
C LEU A 28 6.21 -12.44 13.66
N GLY A 29 5.00 -12.69 13.14
CA GLY A 29 3.77 -12.10 13.63
C GLY A 29 3.38 -10.76 13.00
N PHE A 30 4.06 -10.31 11.96
CA PHE A 30 3.61 -9.16 11.17
C PHE A 30 2.24 -9.42 10.56
N LYS A 31 1.42 -8.38 10.42
CA LYS A 31 0.00 -8.53 10.07
C LYS A 31 -0.30 -8.34 8.59
N SER A 32 0.61 -7.69 7.85
CA SER A 32 0.41 -7.42 6.43
C SER A 32 1.73 -7.34 5.64
N VAL A 33 1.66 -7.68 4.35
CA VAL A 33 2.72 -7.48 3.38
C VAL A 33 2.18 -6.72 2.16
N TRP A 34 2.96 -5.75 1.68
CA TRP A 34 2.53 -4.79 0.67
C TRP A 34 3.50 -4.75 -0.51
N ALA A 35 2.98 -4.85 -1.73
CA ALA A 35 3.77 -4.76 -2.96
C ALA A 35 3.55 -3.42 -3.66
N SER A 36 4.65 -2.79 -4.07
CA SER A 36 4.64 -1.54 -4.87
C SER A 36 4.51 -1.83 -6.35
N ASP A 37 4.14 -0.81 -7.12
CA ASP A 37 3.89 -0.92 -8.55
C ASP A 37 4.75 0.07 -9.33
N HIS A 38 5.77 -0.45 -10.01
CA HIS A 38 6.48 0.20 -11.10
C HIS A 38 6.66 -0.84 -12.21
N ILE A 39 6.27 -0.49 -13.44
CA ILE A 39 6.38 -1.39 -14.60
C ILE A 39 7.77 -1.25 -15.23
N VAL A 40 8.26 -0.02 -15.32
CA VAL A 40 9.61 0.31 -15.80
C VAL A 40 10.19 1.46 -14.98
N ILE A 41 11.51 1.42 -14.77
CA ILE A 41 12.22 2.52 -14.12
C ILE A 41 12.94 3.34 -15.20
N PRO A 42 12.47 4.55 -15.52
CA PRO A 42 13.14 5.44 -16.45
C PRO A 42 14.58 5.76 -16.03
N LYS A 43 15.45 6.02 -17.01
CA LYS A 43 16.90 6.18 -16.81
C LYS A 43 17.24 7.26 -15.77
N GLU A 44 16.44 8.32 -15.69
CA GLU A 44 16.59 9.44 -14.77
C GLU A 44 16.42 9.02 -13.29
N TRP A 45 15.75 7.90 -13.06
CA TRP A 45 15.44 7.35 -11.74
C TRP A 45 16.30 6.16 -11.34
N LYS A 46 17.21 5.69 -12.23
CA LYS A 46 18.13 4.60 -11.90
C LYS A 46 18.98 4.95 -10.69
N GLY A 47 19.15 3.98 -9.80
CA GLY A 47 19.90 4.14 -8.55
C GLY A 47 19.14 4.83 -7.41
N ARG A 48 17.92 5.34 -7.66
CA ARG A 48 17.02 5.82 -6.60
C ARG A 48 16.05 4.74 -6.13
N PHE A 49 15.79 3.78 -6.99
CA PHE A 49 14.95 2.60 -6.72
C PHE A 49 15.71 1.34 -7.12
N SER A 50 15.25 0.19 -6.67
CA SER A 50 15.67 -1.10 -7.17
C SER A 50 15.43 -1.20 -8.68
N ASP A 51 16.27 -1.93 -9.38
CA ASP A 51 15.98 -2.36 -10.76
C ASP A 51 15.03 -3.60 -10.77
N ILE A 52 14.77 -4.19 -9.58
CA ILE A 52 13.95 -5.40 -9.41
C ILE A 52 12.61 -4.99 -8.80
N PHE A 53 11.61 -4.80 -9.65
CA PHE A 53 10.22 -4.61 -9.28
C PHE A 53 9.39 -5.77 -9.85
N PRO A 54 9.02 -6.77 -9.04
CA PRO A 54 8.08 -7.78 -9.50
C PRO A 54 6.70 -7.16 -9.73
N ASP A 55 5.96 -7.67 -10.73
CA ASP A 55 4.55 -7.29 -10.85
C ASP A 55 3.82 -7.62 -9.54
N PRO A 56 3.09 -6.64 -8.95
CA PRO A 56 2.49 -6.80 -7.64
C PRO A 56 1.48 -7.94 -7.56
N PHE A 57 0.70 -8.21 -8.61
CA PHE A 57 -0.26 -9.30 -8.60
C PHE A 57 0.43 -10.66 -8.64
N ILE A 58 1.51 -10.78 -9.40
CA ILE A 58 2.27 -12.04 -9.50
C ILE A 58 2.96 -12.37 -8.19
N ILE A 59 3.69 -11.41 -7.59
CA ILE A 59 4.40 -11.66 -6.33
C ILE A 59 3.42 -11.89 -5.17
N LEU A 60 2.32 -11.13 -5.08
CA LEU A 60 1.31 -11.33 -4.05
C LEU A 60 0.58 -12.66 -4.20
N THR A 61 0.38 -13.16 -5.43
CA THR A 61 -0.14 -14.52 -5.65
C THR A 61 0.83 -15.57 -5.09
N ALA A 62 2.13 -15.45 -5.37
CA ALA A 62 3.13 -16.35 -4.81
C ALA A 62 3.15 -16.31 -3.28
N ILE A 63 3.12 -15.11 -2.69
CA ILE A 63 3.06 -14.92 -1.23
C ILE A 63 1.79 -15.54 -0.66
N SER A 64 0.63 -15.35 -1.30
CA SER A 64 -0.65 -15.87 -0.81
C SER A 64 -0.66 -17.39 -0.68
N GLN A 65 0.04 -18.09 -1.57
CA GLN A 65 0.14 -19.56 -1.55
C GLN A 65 1.16 -20.10 -0.54
N ASN A 66 2.08 -19.27 -0.08
CA ASN A 66 3.12 -19.63 0.89
C ASN A 66 2.85 -19.09 2.30
N THR A 67 1.73 -18.40 2.51
CA THR A 67 1.32 -17.81 3.78
C THR A 67 -0.15 -18.13 4.07
N LYS A 68 -0.57 -18.05 5.34
CA LYS A 68 -1.92 -18.43 5.76
C LYS A 68 -2.71 -17.33 6.48
N LYS A 69 -2.02 -16.40 7.14
CA LYS A 69 -2.64 -15.43 8.06
C LYS A 69 -2.36 -13.97 7.68
N ILE A 70 -1.15 -13.70 7.17
CA ILE A 70 -0.73 -12.35 6.84
C ILE A 70 -1.64 -11.77 5.75
N LYS A 71 -2.14 -10.56 5.95
CA LYS A 71 -2.87 -9.82 4.91
C LYS A 71 -1.92 -9.45 3.80
N ILE A 72 -2.42 -9.42 2.59
CA ILE A 72 -1.65 -9.01 1.43
C ILE A 72 -2.28 -7.77 0.80
N GLY A 73 -1.46 -6.88 0.29
CA GLY A 73 -1.97 -5.67 -0.30
C GLY A 73 -1.04 -5.04 -1.33
N THR A 74 -1.62 -4.19 -2.14
CA THR A 74 -0.86 -3.33 -3.06
C THR A 74 -0.58 -1.99 -2.39
N SER A 75 0.60 -1.39 -2.63
CA SER A 75 0.95 -0.10 -2.01
C SER A 75 1.86 0.75 -2.93
N ALA A 76 1.26 1.34 -3.94
CA ALA A 76 -0.09 1.22 -4.44
C ALA A 76 -0.06 0.78 -5.90
N ILE A 77 -1.12 0.15 -6.40
CA ILE A 77 -1.31 -0.01 -7.85
C ILE A 77 -1.50 1.36 -8.48
N ILE A 78 -0.73 1.66 -9.50
CA ILE A 78 -0.92 2.85 -10.31
C ILE A 78 -2.05 2.56 -11.31
N LEU A 79 -3.26 2.85 -10.87
CA LEU A 79 -4.46 2.40 -11.55
C LEU A 79 -4.55 2.84 -13.02
N PRO A 80 -4.12 4.09 -13.39
CA PRO A 80 -4.12 4.52 -14.79
C PRO A 80 -3.18 3.73 -15.73
N TYR A 81 -2.23 2.95 -15.22
CA TYR A 81 -1.35 2.14 -16.08
C TYR A 81 -2.05 0.94 -16.70
N ARG A 82 -3.19 0.53 -16.16
CA ARG A 82 -3.88 -0.71 -16.53
C ARG A 82 -5.34 -0.47 -16.90
N ASN A 83 -5.89 -1.39 -17.70
CA ASN A 83 -7.33 -1.45 -17.90
C ASN A 83 -8.03 -1.84 -16.58
N PRO A 84 -8.98 -1.05 -16.06
CA PRO A 84 -9.62 -1.30 -14.78
C PRO A 84 -10.41 -2.63 -14.73
N ILE A 85 -10.98 -3.09 -15.85
CA ILE A 85 -11.68 -4.38 -15.91
C ILE A 85 -10.69 -5.54 -15.70
N ILE A 86 -9.48 -5.42 -16.26
CA ILE A 86 -8.42 -6.41 -16.05
C ILE A 86 -7.95 -6.37 -14.58
N VAL A 87 -7.76 -5.17 -14.01
CA VAL A 87 -7.40 -5.04 -12.59
C VAL A 87 -8.49 -5.63 -11.68
N ALA A 88 -9.77 -5.37 -11.98
CA ALA A 88 -10.88 -5.97 -11.24
C ALA A 88 -10.80 -7.50 -11.25
N LYS A 89 -10.49 -8.10 -12.43
CA LYS A 89 -10.33 -9.55 -12.58
C LYS A 89 -9.14 -10.08 -11.80
N MET A 90 -8.00 -9.40 -11.85
CA MET A 90 -6.79 -9.79 -11.12
C MET A 90 -7.04 -9.75 -9.61
N CYS A 91 -7.65 -8.67 -9.10
CA CYS A 91 -7.98 -8.54 -7.68
C CYS A 91 -8.97 -9.62 -7.22
N SER A 92 -10.08 -9.83 -7.95
CA SER A 92 -11.05 -10.85 -7.55
C SER A 92 -10.45 -12.26 -7.56
N THR A 93 -9.62 -12.59 -8.54
CA THR A 93 -8.94 -13.88 -8.61
C THR A 93 -7.92 -14.05 -7.48
N LEU A 94 -7.12 -13.03 -7.20
CA LEU A 94 -6.15 -13.04 -6.10
C LEU A 94 -6.85 -13.15 -4.74
N ASP A 95 -8.02 -12.53 -4.59
CA ASP A 95 -8.81 -12.59 -3.36
C ASP A 95 -9.24 -14.04 -3.04
N HIS A 96 -9.59 -14.84 -4.06
CA HIS A 96 -9.80 -16.28 -3.90
C HIS A 96 -8.53 -17.03 -3.50
N PHE A 97 -7.40 -16.74 -4.15
CA PHE A 97 -6.14 -17.42 -3.82
C PHE A 97 -5.63 -17.12 -2.41
N CYS A 98 -5.99 -15.98 -1.85
CA CYS A 98 -5.56 -15.58 -0.52
C CYS A 98 -6.64 -15.72 0.56
N ASP A 99 -7.76 -16.42 0.27
CA ASP A 99 -8.85 -16.64 1.21
C ASP A 99 -9.36 -15.33 1.86
N GLY A 100 -9.57 -14.27 1.04
CA GLY A 100 -10.12 -13.00 1.50
C GLY A 100 -9.14 -12.12 2.31
N ARG A 101 -7.83 -12.29 2.15
CA ARG A 101 -6.81 -11.48 2.84
C ARG A 101 -6.34 -10.26 2.04
N LEU A 102 -6.90 -9.99 0.85
CA LEU A 102 -6.48 -8.91 -0.04
C LEU A 102 -7.01 -7.55 0.41
N THR A 103 -6.16 -6.53 0.30
CA THR A 103 -6.53 -5.11 0.30
C THR A 103 -5.93 -4.44 -0.94
N CYS A 104 -6.76 -3.76 -1.71
CA CYS A 104 -6.32 -3.09 -2.93
C CYS A 104 -6.07 -1.60 -2.67
N THR A 105 -4.82 -1.18 -2.42
CA THR A 105 -4.50 0.25 -2.39
C THR A 105 -4.13 0.72 -3.80
N VAL A 106 -4.75 1.81 -4.22
CA VAL A 106 -4.54 2.41 -5.54
C VAL A 106 -4.03 3.84 -5.44
N ALA A 107 -3.35 4.30 -6.49
CA ALA A 107 -2.88 5.68 -6.61
C ALA A 107 -2.93 6.16 -8.08
N PRO A 108 -2.96 7.49 -8.31
CA PRO A 108 -2.95 8.03 -9.66
C PRO A 108 -1.57 7.99 -10.34
N GLY A 109 -0.50 7.67 -9.60
CA GLY A 109 0.88 7.75 -10.10
C GLY A 109 1.44 9.17 -10.07
N TRP A 110 2.76 9.26 -10.04
CA TRP A 110 3.49 10.53 -9.93
C TRP A 110 4.62 10.66 -10.95
N MET A 111 5.18 9.55 -11.44
CA MET A 111 6.34 9.50 -12.32
C MET A 111 5.92 9.68 -13.78
N LYS A 112 5.94 10.94 -14.26
CA LYS A 112 5.51 11.27 -15.61
C LYS A 112 6.27 10.51 -16.68
N GLU A 113 7.57 10.30 -16.49
CA GLU A 113 8.46 9.61 -17.42
C GLU A 113 8.04 8.14 -17.62
N GLU A 114 7.51 7.49 -16.59
CA GLU A 114 6.98 6.13 -16.69
C GLU A 114 5.67 6.11 -17.50
N PHE A 115 4.79 7.10 -17.32
CA PHE A 115 3.60 7.27 -18.16
C PHE A 115 3.97 7.44 -19.64
N ASP A 116 5.00 8.24 -19.92
CA ASP A 116 5.47 8.49 -21.29
C ASP A 116 5.99 7.19 -21.94
N VAL A 117 6.80 6.39 -21.21
CA VAL A 117 7.28 5.07 -21.69
C VAL A 117 6.14 4.10 -21.94
N LEU A 118 5.12 4.11 -21.10
CA LEU A 118 3.93 3.24 -21.24
C LEU A 118 2.96 3.74 -22.30
N ASN A 119 3.23 4.90 -22.94
CA ASN A 119 2.34 5.55 -23.89
C ASN A 119 0.94 5.80 -23.30
N ILE A 120 0.89 6.22 -22.05
CA ILE A 120 -0.33 6.54 -21.30
C ILE A 120 -0.31 8.02 -20.93
N SER A 121 -1.42 8.74 -21.16
CA SER A 121 -1.50 10.15 -20.79
C SER A 121 -1.37 10.34 -19.27
N TYR A 122 -0.41 11.18 -18.88
CA TYR A 122 -0.25 11.63 -17.50
C TYR A 122 -1.38 12.57 -17.06
N ASP A 123 -1.88 13.37 -18.01
CA ASP A 123 -2.99 14.29 -17.75
C ASP A 123 -4.30 13.51 -17.59
N GLY A 124 -5.14 14.00 -16.67
CA GLY A 124 -6.41 13.34 -16.34
C GLY A 124 -6.24 12.06 -15.49
N ARG A 125 -5.01 11.66 -15.09
CA ARG A 125 -4.78 10.43 -14.31
C ARG A 125 -5.55 10.39 -12.98
N ILE A 126 -5.82 11.55 -12.39
CA ILE A 126 -6.58 11.64 -11.13
C ILE A 126 -8.04 11.26 -11.38
N ASP A 127 -8.67 11.85 -12.39
CA ASP A 127 -10.07 11.57 -12.73
C ASP A 127 -10.25 10.14 -13.23
N LYS A 128 -9.28 9.63 -14.01
CA LYS A 128 -9.22 8.21 -14.38
C LYS A 128 -9.17 7.32 -13.15
N THR A 129 -8.34 7.63 -12.16
CA THR A 129 -8.23 6.81 -10.94
C THR A 129 -9.57 6.75 -10.22
N VAL A 130 -10.24 7.88 -10.05
CA VAL A 130 -11.56 7.95 -9.40
C VAL A 130 -12.59 7.14 -10.16
N GLU A 131 -12.67 7.30 -11.48
CA GLU A 131 -13.61 6.53 -12.29
C GLU A 131 -13.28 5.03 -12.26
N TYR A 132 -12.00 4.66 -12.32
CA TYR A 132 -11.56 3.29 -12.30
C TYR A 132 -11.88 2.59 -10.97
N ILE A 133 -11.79 3.28 -9.84
CA ILE A 133 -12.29 2.76 -8.55
C ILE A 133 -13.77 2.41 -8.64
N LYS A 134 -14.58 3.26 -9.25
CA LYS A 134 -16.01 2.99 -9.44
C LYS A 134 -16.25 1.79 -10.35
N VAL A 135 -15.47 1.64 -11.43
CA VAL A 135 -15.50 0.47 -12.30
C VAL A 135 -15.17 -0.81 -11.54
N LEU A 136 -14.11 -0.79 -10.70
CA LEU A 136 -13.76 -1.95 -9.88
C LEU A 136 -14.92 -2.36 -8.97
N LYS A 137 -15.47 -1.40 -8.21
CA LYS A 137 -16.56 -1.67 -7.25
C LYS A 137 -17.82 -2.17 -7.96
N SER A 138 -18.24 -1.55 -9.06
CA SER A 138 -19.43 -2.00 -9.82
C SER A 138 -19.28 -3.43 -10.34
N LEU A 139 -18.09 -3.79 -10.89
CA LEU A 139 -17.84 -5.15 -11.37
C LEU A 139 -17.83 -6.19 -10.24
N TRP A 140 -17.47 -5.81 -9.02
CA TRP A 140 -17.46 -6.74 -7.89
C TRP A 140 -18.83 -6.89 -7.23
N GLU A 141 -19.65 -5.85 -7.22
CA GLU A 141 -20.90 -5.78 -6.46
C GLU A 141 -22.13 -6.20 -7.31
N ASP A 142 -22.20 -5.81 -8.58
CA ASP A 142 -23.38 -6.00 -9.44
C ASP A 142 -23.22 -7.18 -10.43
N ASP A 143 -24.34 -7.88 -10.76
CA ASP A 143 -24.38 -8.91 -11.79
C ASP A 143 -25.79 -9.08 -12.34
N PRO A 144 -26.10 -8.75 -13.61
CA PRO A 144 -25.20 -8.12 -14.57
C PRO A 144 -24.82 -6.69 -14.18
N THR A 145 -23.68 -6.23 -14.70
CA THR A 145 -23.12 -4.92 -14.36
C THR A 145 -23.29 -3.96 -15.53
N ASP A 146 -23.84 -2.79 -15.22
CA ASP A 146 -23.87 -1.63 -16.12
C ASP A 146 -22.95 -0.54 -15.56
N PHE A 147 -22.20 0.12 -16.44
CA PHE A 147 -21.39 1.27 -16.06
C PHE A 147 -21.37 2.33 -17.13
N LYS A 148 -21.55 3.58 -16.76
CA LYS A 148 -21.45 4.74 -17.67
C LYS A 148 -20.56 5.81 -17.03
N GLY A 149 -19.38 5.98 -17.58
CA GLY A 149 -18.39 6.99 -17.19
C GLY A 149 -17.85 7.79 -18.37
N ASN A 150 -16.83 8.59 -18.11
CA ASN A 150 -16.15 9.39 -19.12
C ASN A 150 -15.08 8.57 -19.88
N PHE A 151 -14.46 7.60 -19.22
CA PHE A 151 -13.38 6.77 -19.76
C PHE A 151 -13.84 5.36 -20.08
N TYR A 152 -14.83 4.83 -19.36
CA TYR A 152 -15.40 3.50 -19.56
C TYR A 152 -16.92 3.53 -19.61
N SER A 153 -17.48 2.71 -20.48
CA SER A 153 -18.91 2.44 -20.53
C SER A 153 -19.14 1.02 -21.03
N PHE A 154 -19.99 0.28 -20.34
CA PHE A 154 -20.41 -1.06 -20.73
C PHE A 154 -21.80 -1.36 -20.12
N ASN A 155 -22.54 -2.25 -20.78
CA ASN A 155 -23.88 -2.64 -20.35
C ASN A 155 -24.01 -4.16 -20.38
N ASP A 156 -24.79 -4.70 -19.45
CA ASP A 156 -25.18 -6.12 -19.37
C ASP A 156 -23.96 -7.06 -19.36
N VAL A 157 -22.95 -6.70 -18.56
CA VAL A 157 -21.71 -7.47 -18.47
C VAL A 157 -21.74 -8.40 -17.27
N SER A 158 -21.58 -9.70 -17.48
CA SER A 158 -21.32 -10.65 -16.42
C SER A 158 -19.84 -10.67 -16.06
N PHE A 159 -19.54 -10.54 -14.77
CA PHE A 159 -18.19 -10.55 -14.24
C PHE A 159 -18.03 -11.62 -13.17
N GLN A 160 -17.25 -12.67 -13.48
CA GLN A 160 -16.95 -13.78 -12.56
C GLN A 160 -15.46 -14.16 -12.63
N PRO A 161 -14.83 -14.66 -11.51
CA PRO A 161 -15.47 -14.78 -10.20
C PRO A 161 -15.61 -13.40 -9.53
N LYS A 162 -16.62 -13.22 -8.68
CA LYS A 162 -16.66 -12.09 -7.74
C LYS A 162 -15.58 -12.31 -6.68
N PRO A 163 -15.11 -11.26 -5.96
CA PRO A 163 -14.27 -11.46 -4.79
C PRO A 163 -14.94 -12.39 -3.77
N ILE A 164 -14.14 -13.15 -3.02
CA ILE A 164 -14.65 -13.97 -1.91
C ILE A 164 -15.05 -13.08 -0.72
N GLN A 165 -14.38 -11.96 -0.54
CA GLN A 165 -14.78 -10.93 0.41
C GLN A 165 -16.10 -10.31 -0.03
N LYS A 166 -17.10 -10.24 0.86
CA LYS A 166 -18.35 -9.54 0.58
C LYS A 166 -18.13 -8.08 0.16
N HIS A 167 -17.08 -7.46 0.68
CA HIS A 167 -16.60 -6.14 0.32
C HIS A 167 -15.06 -6.17 0.25
N LEU A 168 -14.51 -6.14 -0.95
CA LEU A 168 -13.06 -6.07 -1.15
C LEU A 168 -12.58 -4.64 -0.90
N PRO A 169 -11.76 -4.38 0.14
CA PRO A 169 -11.37 -3.02 0.49
C PRO A 169 -10.50 -2.37 -0.60
N VAL A 170 -10.91 -1.17 -1.02
CA VAL A 170 -10.11 -0.30 -1.87
C VAL A 170 -9.61 0.87 -1.05
N TRP A 171 -8.31 1.00 -0.87
CA TRP A 171 -7.71 2.16 -0.21
C TRP A 171 -7.08 3.10 -1.23
N MET A 172 -6.85 4.35 -0.83
CA MET A 172 -6.22 5.34 -1.69
C MET A 172 -4.94 5.88 -1.07
N GLY A 173 -3.88 5.92 -1.88
CA GLY A 173 -2.60 6.53 -1.51
C GLY A 173 -2.57 8.04 -1.78
N GLY A 174 -1.64 8.73 -1.11
CA GLY A 174 -1.32 10.14 -1.33
C GLY A 174 -1.38 10.99 -0.06
N ASN A 175 -0.53 12.05 -0.03
CA ASN A 175 -0.27 12.85 1.17
C ASN A 175 -1.00 14.19 1.21
N HIS A 176 -1.47 14.69 0.05
CA HIS A 176 -2.10 15.99 -0.05
C HIS A 176 -3.57 15.95 0.42
N GLU A 177 -4.09 17.07 0.89
CA GLU A 177 -5.48 17.19 1.33
C GLU A 177 -6.49 16.72 0.29
N LYS A 178 -6.28 17.05 -1.00
CA LYS A 178 -7.11 16.53 -2.08
C LYS A 178 -7.06 14.99 -2.22
N ALA A 179 -5.98 14.33 -1.78
CA ALA A 179 -5.93 12.85 -1.74
C ALA A 179 -6.75 12.31 -0.56
N ILE A 180 -6.69 12.98 0.59
CA ILE A 180 -7.55 12.69 1.75
C ILE A 180 -9.02 12.83 1.37
N GLN A 181 -9.41 13.96 0.74
CA GLN A 181 -10.78 14.16 0.27
C GLN A 181 -11.25 13.03 -0.64
N ARG A 182 -10.44 12.67 -1.65
CA ARG A 182 -10.78 11.56 -2.55
C ARG A 182 -10.87 10.21 -1.85
N SER A 183 -10.04 9.96 -0.84
CA SER A 183 -10.13 8.71 -0.07
C SER A 183 -11.45 8.62 0.71
N ILE A 184 -11.90 9.73 1.29
CA ILE A 184 -13.20 9.83 1.97
C ILE A 184 -14.36 9.66 0.98
N ASP A 185 -14.27 10.30 -0.19
CA ASP A 185 -15.35 10.29 -1.16
C ASP A 185 -15.51 8.93 -1.89
N TYR A 186 -14.41 8.19 -2.12
CA TYR A 186 -14.43 7.05 -3.05
C TYR A 186 -13.82 5.75 -2.54
N ALA A 187 -13.06 5.78 -1.44
CA ALA A 187 -12.32 4.63 -0.94
C ALA A 187 -12.79 4.17 0.45
N ASP A 188 -12.23 3.05 0.90
CA ASP A 188 -12.52 2.41 2.18
C ASP A 188 -11.38 2.62 3.19
N GLY A 189 -10.36 3.34 2.76
CA GLY A 189 -9.21 3.69 3.60
C GLY A 189 -8.24 4.63 2.91
N TRP A 190 -7.31 5.14 3.71
CA TRP A 190 -6.25 6.03 3.29
C TRP A 190 -4.89 5.49 3.70
N GLN A 191 -3.96 5.38 2.75
CA GLN A 191 -2.59 4.95 3.00
C GLN A 191 -1.59 6.04 2.62
N PRO A 192 -1.30 6.98 3.54
CA PRO A 192 -0.23 7.96 3.35
C PRO A 192 1.15 7.35 3.50
N ILE A 193 2.16 8.12 3.09
CA ILE A 193 3.55 7.74 3.21
C ILE A 193 4.35 8.82 3.97
N TRP A 194 5.32 8.38 4.79
CA TRP A 194 6.41 9.21 5.34
C TRP A 194 5.99 10.40 6.21
N PHE A 195 5.02 10.22 7.08
CA PHE A 195 4.68 11.19 8.12
C PHE A 195 5.27 10.79 9.48
N SER A 196 5.72 11.75 10.26
CA SER A 196 5.87 11.58 11.70
C SER A 196 4.51 11.44 12.38
N SER A 197 4.49 10.99 13.65
CA SER A 197 3.23 10.86 14.38
C SER A 197 2.51 12.22 14.54
N ASP A 198 3.25 13.30 14.70
CA ASP A 198 2.66 14.65 14.85
C ASP A 198 2.08 15.18 13.54
N GLU A 199 2.81 14.98 12.43
CA GLU A 199 2.30 15.35 11.09
C GLU A 199 1.07 14.53 10.71
N LEU A 200 1.09 13.22 11.00
CA LEU A 200 -0.06 12.35 10.73
C LEU A 200 -1.28 12.78 11.56
N GLU A 201 -1.08 13.13 12.83
CA GLU A 201 -2.16 13.64 13.69
C GLU A 201 -2.85 14.87 13.09
N ILE A 202 -2.07 15.82 12.56
CA ILE A 202 -2.62 17.01 11.89
C ILE A 202 -3.46 16.59 10.67
N LYS A 203 -2.96 15.65 9.85
CA LYS A 203 -3.69 15.15 8.67
C LYS A 203 -4.93 14.36 9.04
N MET A 204 -4.90 13.62 10.13
CA MET A 204 -6.08 12.89 10.64
C MET A 204 -7.15 13.85 11.19
N LYS A 205 -6.78 14.98 11.80
CA LYS A 205 -7.74 16.03 12.20
C LYS A 205 -8.46 16.58 10.96
N TYR A 206 -7.70 16.89 9.90
CA TYR A 206 -8.29 17.33 8.63
C TYR A 206 -9.21 16.26 8.02
N LEU A 207 -8.77 14.99 8.03
CA LEU A 207 -9.57 13.87 7.52
C LEU A 207 -10.91 13.76 8.24
N LYS A 208 -10.90 13.81 9.58
CA LYS A 208 -12.12 13.74 10.40
C LYS A 208 -13.05 14.92 10.12
N GLN A 209 -12.52 16.14 10.07
CA GLN A 209 -13.32 17.33 9.75
C GLN A 209 -13.98 17.19 8.36
N TYR A 210 -13.23 16.79 7.34
CA TYR A 210 -13.79 16.62 6.00
C TYR A 210 -14.84 15.50 5.93
N ALA A 211 -14.64 14.40 6.67
CA ALA A 211 -15.62 13.32 6.75
C ALA A 211 -16.92 13.79 7.44
N GLU A 212 -16.84 14.61 8.49
CA GLU A 212 -18.00 15.24 9.14
C GLU A 212 -18.75 16.14 8.15
N GLU A 213 -18.04 17.00 7.40
CA GLU A 213 -18.64 17.87 6.36
C GLU A 213 -19.37 17.06 5.26
N LYS A 214 -18.92 15.82 5.01
CA LYS A 214 -19.51 14.89 4.03
C LYS A 214 -20.51 13.90 4.62
N GLU A 215 -20.78 13.97 5.91
CA GLU A 215 -21.62 13.00 6.64
C GLU A 215 -21.15 11.54 6.43
N ARG A 216 -19.82 11.37 6.22
CA ARG A 216 -19.20 10.06 5.98
C ARG A 216 -18.87 9.38 7.30
N ASN A 217 -19.51 8.24 7.57
CA ASN A 217 -19.13 7.38 8.68
C ASN A 217 -17.73 6.75 8.46
N LEU A 218 -16.87 6.82 9.48
CA LEU A 218 -15.51 6.31 9.47
C LEU A 218 -15.35 4.96 10.20
N ASP A 219 -16.39 4.35 10.73
CA ASP A 219 -16.30 3.11 11.54
C ASP A 219 -15.55 1.97 10.80
N ASN A 220 -15.73 1.89 9.48
CA ASN A 220 -15.07 0.91 8.63
C ASN A 220 -13.96 1.53 7.76
N PHE A 221 -13.58 2.78 8.02
CA PHE A 221 -12.52 3.45 7.26
C PHE A 221 -11.16 3.16 7.89
N SER A 222 -10.24 2.63 7.11
CA SER A 222 -8.90 2.27 7.61
C SER A 222 -7.86 3.34 7.30
N ILE A 223 -6.95 3.60 8.26
CA ILE A 223 -5.75 4.42 8.04
C ILE A 223 -4.53 3.53 8.26
N SER A 224 -3.65 3.45 7.24
CA SER A 224 -2.43 2.64 7.26
C SER A 224 -1.26 3.51 6.82
N LEU A 225 -0.33 3.80 7.71
CA LEU A 225 0.84 4.63 7.39
C LEU A 225 1.98 3.75 6.86
N ARG A 226 2.48 4.02 5.64
CA ARG A 226 3.73 3.45 5.18
C ARG A 226 4.89 4.39 5.50
N ASN A 227 5.92 3.90 6.22
CA ASN A 227 7.06 4.71 6.59
C ASN A 227 8.38 3.97 6.44
N ARG A 228 9.44 4.72 6.14
CA ARG A 228 10.81 4.20 5.94
C ARG A 228 11.39 3.77 7.27
N ILE A 229 12.09 2.62 7.26
CA ILE A 229 12.76 2.09 8.45
C ILE A 229 14.21 1.69 8.16
N ARG A 230 15.07 1.98 9.14
CA ARG A 230 16.41 1.41 9.27
C ARG A 230 16.89 1.48 10.71
N ILE A 231 17.23 0.35 11.32
CA ILE A 231 17.89 0.30 12.62
C ILE A 231 19.40 0.36 12.40
N THR A 232 20.08 1.30 13.04
CA THR A 232 21.54 1.53 12.89
C THR A 232 22.20 1.69 14.25
N GLN A 233 23.54 1.63 14.27
CA GLN A 233 24.32 1.96 15.47
C GLN A 233 24.44 3.48 15.72
N LYS A 234 24.06 4.32 14.75
CA LYS A 234 24.13 5.78 14.82
C LYS A 234 22.75 6.35 15.20
N SER A 235 22.76 7.41 15.99
CA SER A 235 21.52 8.17 16.26
C SER A 235 21.01 8.86 14.98
N ASP A 236 19.69 8.99 14.87
CA ASP A 236 18.99 9.65 13.74
C ASP A 236 19.49 11.09 13.50
N LYS A 237 19.88 11.81 14.56
CA LYS A 237 20.37 13.21 14.48
C LYS A 237 21.46 13.44 13.42
N ASN A 238 22.15 12.38 13.00
CA ASN A 238 23.25 12.41 12.03
C ASN A 238 22.98 11.50 10.81
N SER A 239 21.75 11.04 10.61
CA SER A 239 21.45 10.07 9.56
C SER A 239 21.40 10.67 8.14
N GLY A 240 21.18 11.99 8.02
CA GLY A 240 20.93 12.66 6.73
C GLY A 240 19.56 12.36 6.11
N HIS A 241 18.72 11.60 6.81
CA HIS A 241 17.37 11.27 6.39
C HIS A 241 16.32 12.24 6.96
N PRO A 242 15.13 12.34 6.36
CA PRO A 242 14.06 13.16 6.91
C PRO A 242 13.69 12.73 8.34
N PRO A 243 13.36 13.67 9.25
CA PRO A 243 12.97 13.36 10.62
C PRO A 243 11.74 12.44 10.73
N THR A 244 10.94 12.38 9.69
CA THR A 244 9.75 11.52 9.57
C THR A 244 10.10 10.04 9.47
N ALA A 245 11.32 9.70 9.04
CA ALA A 245 11.74 8.31 8.87
C ALA A 245 12.02 7.63 10.22
N LEU A 246 11.70 6.34 10.31
CA LEU A 246 11.97 5.46 11.45
C LEU A 246 13.43 4.98 11.40
N ILE A 247 14.37 5.91 11.50
CA ILE A 247 15.81 5.65 11.41
C ILE A 247 16.48 6.04 12.70
N GLY A 248 17.48 5.26 13.10
CA GLY A 248 18.24 5.51 14.32
C GLY A 248 18.63 4.25 15.06
N LYS A 249 19.03 4.40 16.32
CA LYS A 249 19.27 3.26 17.19
C LYS A 249 17.97 2.52 17.50
N LYS A 250 18.07 1.26 17.87
CA LYS A 250 16.91 0.40 18.17
C LYS A 250 15.86 1.11 19.03
N ASN A 251 16.23 1.62 20.17
CA ASN A 251 15.29 2.28 21.10
C ASN A 251 14.64 3.53 20.47
N GLU A 252 15.42 4.34 19.73
CA GLU A 252 14.88 5.53 19.04
C GLU A 252 13.83 5.15 17.99
N VAL A 253 14.07 4.06 17.26
CA VAL A 253 13.11 3.52 16.26
C VAL A 253 11.87 2.96 16.93
N TYR A 254 12.04 2.23 18.05
CA TYR A 254 10.91 1.69 18.82
C TYR A 254 10.04 2.82 19.38
N ASP A 255 10.64 3.84 20.00
CA ASP A 255 9.91 5.01 20.51
C ASP A 255 9.11 5.72 19.40
N LYS A 256 9.72 5.88 18.22
CA LYS A 256 9.02 6.45 17.04
C LYS A 256 7.83 5.58 16.61
N ILE A 257 7.98 4.26 16.54
CA ILE A 257 6.87 3.35 16.20
C ILE A 257 5.78 3.43 17.27
N LEU A 258 6.15 3.37 18.53
CA LEU A 258 5.20 3.45 19.65
C LEU A 258 4.45 4.80 19.68
N SER A 259 5.07 5.88 19.20
CA SER A 259 4.42 7.19 19.15
C SER A 259 3.15 7.20 18.27
N TYR A 260 3.01 6.28 17.33
CA TYR A 260 1.80 6.15 16.51
C TYR A 260 0.63 5.47 17.25
N ARG A 261 0.87 4.76 18.37
CA ARG A 261 -0.21 4.09 19.14
C ARG A 261 -1.27 5.05 19.66
N ARG A 262 -0.90 6.31 19.92
CA ARG A 262 -1.86 7.35 20.34
C ARG A 262 -2.83 7.77 19.25
N LEU A 263 -2.50 7.43 18.00
CA LEU A 263 -3.32 7.71 16.83
C LEU A 263 -4.19 6.49 16.53
N ASP A 264 -5.42 6.74 16.17
CA ASP A 264 -6.37 5.70 15.78
C ASP A 264 -6.07 5.24 14.34
N ILE A 265 -4.91 4.58 14.15
CA ILE A 265 -4.50 3.99 12.87
C ILE A 265 -4.45 2.48 12.97
N LYS A 266 -4.78 1.83 11.88
CA LYS A 266 -4.81 0.37 11.80
C LYS A 266 -3.43 -0.23 11.91
N GLU A 267 -2.47 0.31 11.14
CA GLU A 267 -1.13 -0.24 11.05
C GLU A 267 -0.07 0.79 10.64
N VAL A 268 1.18 0.46 10.94
CA VAL A 268 2.37 1.06 10.33
C VAL A 268 3.03 0.02 9.44
N VAL A 269 3.19 0.35 8.15
CA VAL A 269 3.86 -0.47 7.14
C VAL A 269 5.31 -0.03 7.02
N LEU A 270 6.23 -0.94 7.22
CA LEU A 270 7.68 -0.67 7.27
C LEU A 270 8.30 -0.84 5.88
N ASP A 271 8.91 0.24 5.37
CA ASP A 271 9.55 0.33 4.06
C ASP A 271 11.07 0.36 4.25
N PHE A 272 11.73 -0.77 4.06
CA PHE A 272 13.16 -0.95 4.35
C PHE A 272 14.02 -0.15 3.37
N ILE A 273 14.93 0.68 3.89
CA ILE A 273 15.85 1.52 3.10
C ILE A 273 17.29 1.03 3.12
N THR A 274 17.49 -0.24 3.40
CA THR A 274 18.80 -0.89 3.30
C THR A 274 18.86 -1.75 2.03
N PRO A 275 20.02 -1.83 1.35
CA PRO A 275 20.22 -2.76 0.25
C PRO A 275 20.55 -4.18 0.71
N ASP A 276 20.73 -4.40 2.00
CA ASP A 276 21.21 -5.64 2.60
C ASP A 276 20.03 -6.49 3.09
N LYS A 277 19.89 -7.70 2.54
CA LYS A 277 18.85 -8.65 2.92
C LYS A 277 18.99 -9.11 4.36
N GLU A 278 20.22 -9.36 4.80
CA GLU A 278 20.52 -9.79 6.16
C GLU A 278 20.10 -8.72 7.17
N GLU A 279 20.39 -7.45 6.90
CA GLU A 279 19.95 -6.33 7.74
C GLU A 279 18.40 -6.24 7.81
N ILE A 280 17.70 -6.55 6.70
CA ILE A 280 16.23 -6.62 6.70
C ILE A 280 15.76 -7.73 7.62
N ILE A 281 16.31 -8.94 7.49
CA ILE A 281 15.92 -10.10 8.31
C ILE A 281 16.20 -9.85 9.79
N GLU A 282 17.38 -9.32 10.14
CA GLU A 282 17.71 -8.94 11.51
C GLU A 282 16.71 -7.90 12.07
N THR A 283 16.35 -6.90 11.26
CA THR A 283 15.36 -5.90 11.67
C THR A 283 13.98 -6.55 11.91
N LEU A 284 13.54 -7.46 11.02
CA LEU A 284 12.30 -8.20 11.21
C LEU A 284 12.32 -9.05 12.50
N GLU A 285 13.42 -9.75 12.77
CA GLU A 285 13.57 -10.57 13.97
C GLU A 285 13.56 -9.73 15.25
N MET A 286 14.26 -8.59 15.28
CA MET A 286 14.20 -7.67 16.41
C MET A 286 12.78 -7.15 16.66
N LEU A 287 12.10 -6.69 15.62
CA LEU A 287 10.74 -6.18 15.76
C LEU A 287 9.72 -7.27 16.13
N GLY A 288 9.83 -8.44 15.51
CA GLY A 288 8.94 -9.58 15.77
C GLY A 288 9.05 -10.13 17.17
N ASN A 289 10.28 -10.28 17.67
CA ASN A 289 10.52 -10.87 18.98
C ASN A 289 10.36 -9.86 20.15
N GLU A 290 10.66 -8.59 19.93
CA GLU A 290 10.73 -7.62 21.00
C GLU A 290 9.58 -6.60 20.97
N LEU A 291 9.17 -6.09 19.80
CA LEU A 291 8.20 -4.99 19.70
C LEU A 291 6.78 -5.46 19.44
N ILE A 292 6.57 -6.41 18.52
CA ILE A 292 5.22 -6.89 18.19
C ILE A 292 4.47 -7.44 19.40
N PRO A 293 5.09 -8.16 20.36
CA PRO A 293 4.40 -8.63 21.55
C PRO A 293 3.89 -7.51 22.45
N GLU A 294 4.41 -6.28 22.32
CA GLU A 294 4.04 -5.11 23.13
C GLU A 294 2.96 -4.24 22.45
N LEU A 295 2.64 -4.49 21.16
CA LEU A 295 1.67 -3.71 20.37
C LEU A 295 0.26 -4.24 20.49
#